data_98ff8234a8bf614abd631ad2479aa14b
#
_entry.id   98ff8234a8bf614abd631ad2479aa14b
#
_cell.length_a   1.000
_cell.length_b   1.000
_cell.length_c   1.000
_cell.angle_alpha   90.00
_cell.angle_beta   90.00
_cell.angle_gamma   90.00
#
_symmetry.space_group_name_H-M   'P 1'
#
loop_
_entity.id
_entity.type
_entity.pdbx_description
1 polymer ?
#
loop_
_entity_poly.entity_id
_entity_poly.type
_entity_poly.pdbx_seq_one_letter_code
_entity_poly.pdbx_strand_id
1 'polypeptide(L)'
;MLFTVLAFLVALGVLVTFHELGHYWVARRCGVRVERFSIGFGKVLYRRFDKNGTEWAVSALPLGGYVAMQNDPPAHATQAQIDESFNHKPLRQRAAIVLAGPMANLILAVVIYAFVGLLGAQEPVAQIGPVPEGTPAAQAGFQAGDRLVSVDGKPVDSWLQARWAFMDALSSGGELEVGVKDLLGREENRYLTLPAGEILPDGQDLMAKAGLMLRPARS
;
A
#
# COMPACT_ATOMS: atom_id res chain seq x y z
N MET A 1 6.18 -6.70 -18.38
CA MET A 1 4.72 -6.89 -18.53
C MET A 1 4.20 -8.20 -17.93
N LEU A 2 4.72 -9.38 -18.29
CA LEU A 2 4.25 -10.67 -17.71
C LEU A 2 4.36 -10.71 -16.18
N PHE A 3 5.51 -10.31 -15.62
CA PHE A 3 5.73 -10.24 -14.18
C PHE A 3 4.71 -9.34 -13.47
N THR A 4 4.40 -8.17 -14.03
CA THR A 4 3.42 -7.23 -13.46
C THR A 4 2.02 -7.84 -13.44
N VAL A 5 1.63 -8.53 -14.52
CA VAL A 5 0.33 -9.22 -14.60
C VAL A 5 0.25 -10.34 -13.56
N LEU A 6 1.30 -11.16 -13.44
CA LEU A 6 1.34 -12.23 -12.46
C LEU A 6 1.30 -11.70 -11.02
N ALA A 7 2.08 -10.65 -10.71
CA ALA A 7 2.08 -10.00 -9.41
C ALA A 7 0.69 -9.43 -9.07
N PHE A 8 0.03 -8.80 -10.03
CA PHE A 8 -1.34 -8.28 -9.87
C PHE A 8 -2.35 -9.41 -9.57
N LEU A 9 -2.29 -10.52 -10.33
CA LEU A 9 -3.19 -11.67 -10.11
C LEU A 9 -2.96 -12.30 -8.73
N VAL A 10 -1.72 -12.42 -8.29
CA VAL A 10 -1.38 -12.95 -6.95
C VAL A 10 -1.92 -12.01 -5.87
N ALA A 11 -1.67 -10.70 -5.98
CA ALA A 11 -2.16 -9.71 -5.02
C ALA A 11 -3.68 -9.71 -4.94
N LEU A 12 -4.36 -9.71 -6.09
CA LEU A 12 -5.82 -9.80 -6.16
C LEU A 12 -6.34 -11.09 -5.52
N GLY A 13 -5.73 -12.22 -5.84
CA GLY A 13 -6.09 -13.53 -5.27
C GLY A 13 -5.97 -13.56 -3.75
N VAL A 14 -4.88 -13.00 -3.21
CA VAL A 14 -4.68 -12.87 -1.75
C VAL A 14 -5.76 -11.98 -1.13
N LEU A 15 -5.97 -10.77 -1.67
CA LEU A 15 -6.95 -9.82 -1.14
C LEU A 15 -8.37 -10.41 -1.12
N VAL A 16 -8.78 -11.06 -2.23
CA VAL A 16 -10.11 -11.68 -2.31
C VAL A 16 -10.23 -12.86 -1.36
N THR A 17 -9.21 -13.71 -1.28
CA THR A 17 -9.24 -14.85 -0.36
C THR A 17 -9.39 -14.41 1.10
N PHE A 18 -8.66 -13.39 1.53
CA PHE A 18 -8.78 -12.84 2.89
C PHE A 18 -10.14 -12.19 3.13
N HIS A 19 -10.66 -11.48 2.13
CA HIS A 19 -12.01 -10.90 2.18
C HIS A 19 -13.07 -11.98 2.42
N GLU A 20 -13.06 -13.02 1.61
CA GLU A 20 -14.01 -14.13 1.73
C GLU A 20 -13.82 -14.92 3.04
N LEU A 21 -12.57 -15.09 3.51
CA LEU A 21 -12.29 -15.68 4.81
C LEU A 21 -12.91 -14.88 5.96
N GLY A 22 -12.92 -13.56 5.86
CA GLY A 22 -13.59 -12.69 6.83
C GLY A 22 -15.08 -13.03 6.94
N HIS A 23 -15.79 -13.07 5.83
CA HIS A 23 -17.20 -13.47 5.77
C HIS A 23 -17.42 -14.89 6.32
N TYR A 24 -16.62 -15.85 5.88
CA TYR A 24 -16.68 -17.23 6.32
C TYR A 24 -16.56 -17.36 7.85
N TRP A 25 -15.54 -16.75 8.42
CA TRP A 25 -15.25 -16.86 9.85
C TRP A 25 -16.36 -16.28 10.72
N VAL A 26 -16.84 -15.09 10.36
CA VAL A 26 -17.88 -14.42 11.15
C VAL A 26 -19.23 -15.11 10.95
N ALA A 27 -19.56 -15.56 9.73
CA ALA A 27 -20.77 -16.34 9.46
C ALA A 27 -20.79 -17.61 10.32
N ARG A 28 -19.70 -18.36 10.35
CA ARG A 28 -19.57 -19.57 11.19
C ARG A 28 -19.69 -19.27 12.67
N ARG A 29 -19.12 -18.18 13.16
CA ARG A 29 -19.26 -17.77 14.57
C ARG A 29 -20.68 -17.32 14.93
N CYS A 30 -21.40 -16.76 13.98
CA CYS A 30 -22.82 -16.43 14.11
C CYS A 30 -23.74 -17.65 13.93
N GLY A 31 -23.21 -18.84 13.73
CA GLY A 31 -24.00 -20.07 13.50
C GLY A 31 -24.73 -20.06 12.16
N VAL A 32 -24.24 -19.35 11.15
CA VAL A 32 -24.75 -19.45 9.77
C VAL A 32 -24.07 -20.62 9.09
N ARG A 33 -24.86 -21.42 8.39
CA ARG A 33 -24.36 -22.54 7.59
C ARG A 33 -23.68 -22.01 6.34
N VAL A 34 -22.40 -22.36 6.18
CA VAL A 34 -21.65 -22.07 4.97
C VAL A 34 -21.61 -23.32 4.11
N GLU A 35 -22.19 -23.24 2.93
CA GLU A 35 -22.28 -24.37 2.00
C GLU A 35 -21.01 -24.53 1.19
N ARG A 36 -20.45 -23.39 0.70
CA ARG A 36 -19.23 -23.39 -0.12
C ARG A 36 -18.38 -22.17 0.15
N PHE A 37 -17.07 -22.42 0.21
CA PHE A 37 -16.02 -21.40 0.12
C PHE A 37 -15.23 -21.65 -1.16
N SER A 38 -15.24 -20.70 -2.11
CA SER A 38 -14.53 -20.86 -3.38
C SER A 38 -13.51 -19.78 -3.59
N ILE A 39 -12.28 -20.17 -3.94
CA ILE A 39 -11.25 -19.30 -4.49
C ILE A 39 -11.37 -19.39 -6.01
N GLY A 40 -11.70 -18.27 -6.64
CA GLY A 40 -11.95 -18.22 -8.08
C GLY A 40 -13.40 -18.51 -8.48
N PHE A 41 -13.66 -18.33 -9.76
CA PHE A 41 -14.96 -18.58 -10.40
C PHE A 41 -14.86 -19.64 -11.48
N GLY A 42 -16.02 -20.11 -11.94
CA GLY A 42 -16.16 -21.03 -13.07
C GLY A 42 -15.98 -22.49 -12.68
N LYS A 43 -15.32 -23.28 -13.55
CA LYS A 43 -15.17 -24.74 -13.35
C LYS A 43 -14.33 -25.04 -12.11
N VAL A 44 -14.88 -25.84 -11.20
CA VAL A 44 -14.15 -26.31 -10.01
C VAL A 44 -13.04 -27.27 -10.45
N LEU A 45 -11.80 -26.94 -10.10
CA LEU A 45 -10.61 -27.75 -10.38
C LEU A 45 -10.28 -28.69 -9.22
N TYR A 46 -10.48 -28.20 -8.00
CA TYR A 46 -10.25 -28.97 -6.77
C TYR A 46 -11.35 -28.69 -5.76
N ARG A 47 -11.81 -29.72 -5.05
CA ARG A 47 -12.78 -29.56 -3.95
C ARG A 47 -12.50 -30.53 -2.81
N ARG A 48 -12.81 -30.07 -1.60
CA ARG A 48 -12.73 -30.86 -0.37
C ARG A 48 -13.81 -30.41 0.59
N PHE A 49 -14.46 -31.36 1.26
CA PHE A 49 -15.42 -31.05 2.31
C PHE A 49 -14.72 -31.04 3.68
N ASP A 50 -15.05 -30.06 4.51
CA ASP A 50 -14.62 -30.01 5.89
C ASP A 50 -15.56 -30.83 6.81
N LYS A 51 -15.18 -30.92 8.09
CA LYS A 51 -15.99 -31.64 9.11
C LYS A 51 -17.38 -31.01 9.34
N ASN A 52 -17.57 -29.77 8.94
CA ASN A 52 -18.81 -29.01 9.10
C ASN A 52 -19.69 -29.04 7.85
N GLY A 53 -19.31 -29.80 6.82
CA GLY A 53 -20.02 -29.92 5.57
C GLY A 53 -19.80 -28.75 4.59
N THR A 54 -18.88 -27.82 4.87
CA THR A 54 -18.52 -26.76 3.92
C THR A 54 -17.66 -27.32 2.80
N GLU A 55 -18.03 -27.08 1.57
CA GLU A 55 -17.22 -27.39 0.39
C GLU A 55 -16.16 -26.30 0.18
N TRP A 56 -14.89 -26.66 0.30
CA TRP A 56 -13.76 -25.82 -0.06
C TRP A 56 -13.38 -26.09 -1.51
N ALA A 57 -13.48 -25.08 -2.37
CA ALA A 57 -13.25 -25.21 -3.79
C ALA A 57 -12.18 -24.26 -4.29
N VAL A 58 -11.42 -24.72 -5.30
CA VAL A 58 -10.54 -23.88 -6.12
C VAL A 58 -11.05 -23.96 -7.55
N SER A 59 -11.33 -22.82 -8.14
CA SER A 59 -11.92 -22.70 -9.46
C SER A 59 -10.93 -22.17 -10.49
N ALA A 60 -11.25 -22.34 -11.79
CA ALA A 60 -10.33 -22.12 -12.89
C ALA A 60 -9.97 -20.64 -13.13
N LEU A 61 -10.86 -19.70 -12.78
CA LEU A 61 -10.63 -18.27 -13.00
C LEU A 61 -10.24 -17.59 -11.66
N PRO A 62 -8.96 -17.22 -11.48
CA PRO A 62 -8.47 -16.65 -10.21
C PRO A 62 -8.82 -15.17 -10.04
N LEU A 63 -9.91 -14.70 -10.60
CA LEU A 63 -10.36 -13.31 -10.61
C LEU A 63 -11.36 -12.99 -9.50
N GLY A 64 -11.32 -13.73 -8.39
CA GLY A 64 -12.27 -13.50 -7.31
C GLY A 64 -12.45 -14.71 -6.42
N GLY A 65 -13.55 -14.74 -5.71
CA GLY A 65 -13.97 -15.83 -4.84
C GLY A 65 -15.38 -15.57 -4.35
N TYR A 66 -15.94 -16.50 -3.58
CA TYR A 66 -17.22 -16.30 -2.91
C TYR A 66 -17.43 -17.26 -1.76
N VAL A 67 -18.23 -16.81 -0.82
CA VAL A 67 -18.77 -17.63 0.26
C VAL A 67 -20.27 -17.82 0.02
N ALA A 68 -20.69 -19.05 -0.27
CA ALA A 68 -22.10 -19.39 -0.34
C ALA A 68 -22.59 -19.75 1.06
N MET A 69 -23.47 -18.90 1.59
CA MET A 69 -24.15 -19.12 2.86
C MET A 69 -25.58 -19.58 2.60
N GLN A 70 -26.14 -20.34 3.52
CA GLN A 70 -27.57 -20.63 3.50
C GLN A 70 -28.35 -19.35 3.79
N ASN A 71 -28.91 -18.71 2.74
CA ASN A 71 -29.64 -17.46 2.91
C ASN A 71 -31.01 -17.69 3.57
N ASP A 72 -31.77 -18.61 3.02
CA ASP A 72 -33.10 -18.99 3.49
C ASP A 72 -33.16 -20.47 3.84
N PRO A 73 -34.02 -20.87 4.76
CA PRO A 73 -34.20 -22.28 5.09
C PRO A 73 -34.80 -23.03 3.93
N PRO A 74 -34.46 -24.34 3.76
CA PRO A 74 -35.10 -25.18 2.76
C PRO A 74 -36.61 -25.38 3.04
N ALA A 75 -37.37 -25.82 2.01
CA ALA A 75 -38.76 -26.19 2.22
C ALA A 75 -38.84 -27.30 3.30
N HIS A 76 -39.76 -27.15 4.23
CA HIS A 76 -39.95 -28.09 5.38
C HIS A 76 -38.72 -28.15 6.34
N ALA A 77 -38.02 -27.01 6.49
CA ALA A 77 -36.87 -26.90 7.39
C ALA A 77 -37.26 -27.19 8.84
N THR A 78 -36.35 -27.83 9.55
CA THR A 78 -36.39 -27.91 11.00
C THR A 78 -36.03 -26.56 11.63
N GLN A 79 -36.40 -26.31 12.91
CA GLN A 79 -36.05 -25.08 13.59
C GLN A 79 -34.53 -24.82 13.57
N ALA A 80 -33.72 -25.85 13.73
CA ALA A 80 -32.25 -25.73 13.65
C ALA A 80 -31.78 -25.21 12.29
N GLN A 81 -32.37 -25.66 11.19
CA GLN A 81 -32.05 -25.19 9.84
C GLN A 81 -32.51 -23.74 9.59
N ILE A 82 -33.64 -23.35 10.20
CA ILE A 82 -34.08 -21.95 10.19
C ILE A 82 -33.06 -21.07 10.92
N ASP A 83 -32.63 -21.53 12.10
CA ASP A 83 -31.67 -20.80 12.91
C ASP A 83 -30.26 -20.69 12.25
N GLU A 84 -29.89 -21.63 11.37
CA GLU A 84 -28.65 -21.61 10.59
C GLU A 84 -28.72 -20.69 9.35
N SER A 85 -29.87 -20.11 9.01
CA SER A 85 -30.07 -19.29 7.83
C SER A 85 -29.71 -17.83 8.06
N PHE A 86 -28.98 -17.22 7.11
CA PHE A 86 -28.50 -15.84 7.22
C PHE A 86 -29.64 -14.82 7.41
N ASN A 87 -30.73 -14.96 6.63
CA ASN A 87 -31.85 -14.02 6.69
C ASN A 87 -32.64 -14.07 8.00
N HIS A 88 -32.55 -15.18 8.73
CA HIS A 88 -33.18 -15.35 10.06
C HIS A 88 -32.30 -14.89 11.22
N LYS A 89 -31.05 -14.47 10.96
CA LYS A 89 -30.18 -13.91 12.01
C LYS A 89 -30.58 -12.47 12.36
N PRO A 90 -30.39 -12.07 13.62
CA PRO A 90 -30.60 -10.69 14.04
C PRO A 90 -29.72 -9.72 13.23
N LEU A 91 -30.22 -8.50 13.03
CA LEU A 91 -29.58 -7.47 12.19
C LEU A 91 -28.09 -7.28 12.55
N ARG A 92 -27.74 -7.26 13.84
CA ARG A 92 -26.35 -7.11 14.32
C ARG A 92 -25.42 -8.19 13.78
N GLN A 93 -25.87 -9.46 13.75
CA GLN A 93 -25.08 -10.58 13.23
C GLN A 93 -24.96 -10.48 11.70
N ARG A 94 -26.03 -10.15 10.98
CA ARG A 94 -25.98 -9.93 9.54
C ARG A 94 -25.04 -8.79 9.17
N ALA A 95 -25.10 -7.66 9.88
CA ALA A 95 -24.19 -6.55 9.69
C ALA A 95 -22.74 -6.94 9.96
N ALA A 96 -22.48 -7.68 11.04
CA ALA A 96 -21.14 -8.19 11.37
C ALA A 96 -20.58 -9.09 10.26
N ILE A 97 -21.41 -10.00 9.71
CA ILE A 97 -21.00 -10.88 8.61
C ILE A 97 -20.66 -10.07 7.35
N VAL A 98 -21.50 -9.07 6.99
CA VAL A 98 -21.25 -8.23 5.80
C VAL A 98 -20.00 -7.37 5.96
N LEU A 99 -19.76 -6.80 7.14
CA LEU A 99 -18.57 -5.99 7.42
C LEU A 99 -17.28 -6.82 7.57
N ALA A 100 -17.40 -8.12 7.82
CA ALA A 100 -16.24 -8.96 8.10
C ALA A 100 -15.26 -9.07 6.94
N GLY A 101 -15.72 -9.06 5.69
CA GLY A 101 -14.86 -9.07 4.51
C GLY A 101 -13.96 -7.83 4.41
N PRO A 102 -14.53 -6.62 4.36
CA PRO A 102 -13.72 -5.39 4.36
C PRO A 102 -12.79 -5.28 5.58
N MET A 103 -13.25 -5.67 6.77
CA MET A 103 -12.45 -5.66 7.97
C MET A 103 -11.27 -6.63 7.92
N ALA A 104 -11.44 -7.81 7.33
CA ALA A 104 -10.35 -8.76 7.12
C ALA A 104 -9.25 -8.17 6.20
N ASN A 105 -9.63 -7.46 5.15
CA ASN A 105 -8.68 -6.77 4.28
C ASN A 105 -7.97 -5.61 4.99
N LEU A 106 -8.68 -4.86 5.83
CA LEU A 106 -8.06 -3.81 6.65
C LEU A 106 -7.02 -4.39 7.62
N ILE A 107 -7.36 -5.49 8.30
CA ILE A 107 -6.42 -6.19 9.20
C ILE A 107 -5.21 -6.69 8.39
N LEU A 108 -5.43 -7.30 7.23
CA LEU A 108 -4.35 -7.75 6.34
C LEU A 108 -3.43 -6.58 5.96
N ALA A 109 -4.00 -5.43 5.59
CA ALA A 109 -3.22 -4.24 5.25
C ALA A 109 -2.36 -3.78 6.44
N VAL A 110 -2.93 -3.69 7.64
CA VAL A 110 -2.18 -3.32 8.85
C VAL A 110 -1.04 -4.29 9.11
N VAL A 111 -1.29 -5.60 8.99
CA VAL A 111 -0.27 -6.64 9.19
C VAL A 111 0.86 -6.52 8.17
N ILE A 112 0.53 -6.33 6.88
CA ILE A 112 1.53 -6.15 5.82
C ILE A 112 2.35 -4.89 6.05
N TYR A 113 1.72 -3.75 6.37
CA TYR A 113 2.43 -2.50 6.65
C TYR A 113 3.32 -2.60 7.88
N ALA A 114 2.84 -3.24 8.96
CA ALA A 114 3.66 -3.49 10.14
C ALA A 114 4.88 -4.37 9.81
N PHE A 115 4.68 -5.42 9.01
CA PHE A 115 5.76 -6.31 8.58
C PHE A 115 6.79 -5.59 7.71
N VAL A 116 6.34 -4.78 6.73
CA VAL A 116 7.23 -3.95 5.90
C VAL A 116 7.98 -2.94 6.76
N GLY A 117 7.30 -2.32 7.74
CA GLY A 117 7.94 -1.39 8.68
C GLY A 117 9.03 -2.05 9.53
N LEU A 118 8.79 -3.30 9.98
CA LEU A 118 9.78 -4.08 10.74
C LEU A 118 11.00 -4.51 9.90
N LEU A 119 10.80 -4.78 8.61
CA LEU A 119 11.90 -5.11 7.69
C LEU A 119 12.75 -3.89 7.33
N GLY A 120 12.25 -2.68 7.59
CA GLY A 120 12.85 -1.43 7.16
C GLY A 120 12.70 -1.22 5.66
N ALA A 121 11.90 -0.26 5.24
CA ALA A 121 11.90 0.18 3.85
C ALA A 121 13.24 0.86 3.56
N GLN A 122 14.05 0.31 2.66
CA GLN A 122 15.26 0.99 2.21
C GLN A 122 14.82 2.17 1.32
N GLU A 123 14.73 3.34 1.92
CA GLU A 123 14.55 4.56 1.15
C GLU A 123 15.83 4.93 0.42
N PRO A 124 15.73 5.43 -0.82
CA PRO A 124 16.92 5.93 -1.52
C PRO A 124 17.61 7.02 -0.70
N VAL A 125 18.89 6.85 -0.50
CA VAL A 125 19.73 7.87 0.16
C VAL A 125 19.58 9.19 -0.62
N ALA A 126 19.58 10.33 0.10
CA ALA A 126 19.46 11.66 -0.49
C ALA A 126 20.74 12.05 -1.27
N GLN A 127 21.15 11.27 -2.26
CA GLN A 127 22.32 11.53 -3.09
C GLN A 127 21.94 12.18 -4.40
N ILE A 128 22.60 13.29 -4.72
CA ILE A 128 22.34 14.10 -5.90
C ILE A 128 22.92 13.43 -7.16
N GLY A 129 22.11 13.36 -8.20
CA GLY A 129 22.50 12.96 -9.55
C GLY A 129 23.21 14.08 -10.33
N PRO A 130 23.29 13.97 -11.65
CA PRO A 130 23.83 15.05 -12.49
C PRO A 130 23.08 16.37 -12.25
N VAL A 131 23.83 17.46 -12.00
CA VAL A 131 23.28 18.81 -11.83
C VAL A 131 23.39 19.55 -13.16
N PRO A 132 22.25 19.91 -13.81
CA PRO A 132 22.29 20.64 -15.07
C PRO A 132 22.87 22.05 -14.91
N GLU A 133 23.67 22.49 -15.87
CA GLU A 133 24.20 23.85 -15.90
C GLU A 133 23.08 24.90 -15.99
N GLY A 134 23.30 26.05 -15.36
CA GLY A 134 22.33 27.14 -15.34
C GLY A 134 21.18 26.99 -14.35
N THR A 135 21.09 25.87 -13.64
CA THR A 135 20.09 25.67 -12.58
C THR A 135 20.48 26.36 -11.27
N PRO A 136 19.51 26.69 -10.40
CA PRO A 136 19.81 27.21 -9.06
C PRO A 136 20.76 26.33 -8.26
N ALA A 137 20.64 25.01 -8.37
CA ALA A 137 21.55 24.07 -7.72
C ALA A 137 22.99 24.19 -8.24
N ALA A 138 23.19 24.36 -9.56
CA ALA A 138 24.51 24.57 -10.14
C ALA A 138 25.12 25.88 -9.65
N GLN A 139 24.33 26.96 -9.58
CA GLN A 139 24.76 28.27 -9.07
C GLN A 139 25.12 28.22 -7.57
N ALA A 140 24.40 27.42 -6.78
CA ALA A 140 24.66 27.18 -5.37
C ALA A 140 25.84 26.21 -5.14
N GLY A 141 26.48 25.70 -6.21
CA GLY A 141 27.66 24.86 -6.13
C GLY A 141 27.40 23.38 -5.85
N PHE A 142 26.16 22.89 -5.98
CA PHE A 142 25.88 21.45 -5.84
C PHE A 142 26.55 20.65 -6.94
N GLN A 143 27.03 19.47 -6.57
CA GLN A 143 27.73 18.57 -7.50
C GLN A 143 27.08 17.17 -7.51
N ALA A 144 27.25 16.48 -8.63
CA ALA A 144 26.81 15.09 -8.73
C ALA A 144 27.56 14.22 -7.73
N GLY A 145 26.81 13.47 -6.92
CA GLY A 145 27.35 12.61 -5.87
C GLY A 145 27.30 13.22 -4.47
N ASP A 146 27.02 14.51 -4.32
CA ASP A 146 26.75 15.10 -3.03
C ASP A 146 25.57 14.39 -2.35
N ARG A 147 25.70 14.20 -1.02
CA ARG A 147 24.62 13.67 -0.19
C ARG A 147 24.03 14.80 0.65
N LEU A 148 22.72 14.98 0.56
CA LEU A 148 21.99 15.89 1.42
C LEU A 148 21.97 15.32 2.85
N VAL A 149 22.33 16.13 3.83
CA VAL A 149 22.34 15.74 5.26
C VAL A 149 21.42 16.60 6.10
N SER A 150 21.12 17.83 5.66
CA SER A 150 20.12 18.68 6.30
C SER A 150 19.50 19.66 5.32
N VAL A 151 18.28 20.12 5.60
CA VAL A 151 17.57 21.16 4.87
C VAL A 151 16.99 22.13 5.91
N ASP A 152 17.37 23.38 5.86
CA ASP A 152 16.96 24.42 6.82
C ASP A 152 17.16 23.97 8.28
N GLY A 153 18.33 23.41 8.55
CA GLY A 153 18.69 22.88 9.88
C GLY A 153 18.02 21.56 10.27
N LYS A 154 17.07 21.03 9.48
CA LYS A 154 16.40 19.73 9.73
C LYS A 154 17.22 18.60 9.12
N PRO A 155 17.65 17.59 9.89
CA PRO A 155 18.41 16.45 9.34
C PRO A 155 17.56 15.65 8.36
N VAL A 156 18.19 15.16 7.28
CA VAL A 156 17.55 14.31 6.27
C VAL A 156 18.45 13.12 5.94
N ASP A 157 17.87 11.92 5.97
CA ASP A 157 18.56 10.66 5.70
C ASP A 157 18.14 10.03 4.37
N SER A 158 16.97 10.39 3.86
CA SER A 158 16.42 9.87 2.63
C SER A 158 16.01 10.96 1.64
N TRP A 159 15.92 10.59 0.36
CA TRP A 159 15.43 11.50 -0.68
C TRP A 159 14.00 11.97 -0.42
N LEU A 160 13.15 11.11 0.14
CA LEU A 160 11.77 11.47 0.48
C LEU A 160 11.73 12.51 1.60
N GLN A 161 12.53 12.33 2.65
CA GLN A 161 12.64 13.31 3.74
C GLN A 161 13.19 14.65 3.24
N ALA A 162 14.23 14.62 2.41
CA ALA A 162 14.77 15.83 1.77
C ALA A 162 13.67 16.56 0.99
N ARG A 163 12.90 15.84 0.19
CA ARG A 163 11.82 16.39 -0.60
C ARG A 163 10.73 17.07 0.23
N TRP A 164 10.30 16.44 1.34
CA TRP A 164 9.36 17.06 2.28
C TRP A 164 9.94 18.29 2.97
N ALA A 165 11.21 18.24 3.40
CA ALA A 165 11.88 19.37 4.02
C ALA A 165 12.02 20.55 3.04
N PHE A 166 12.33 20.30 1.77
CA PHE A 166 12.32 21.32 0.72
C PHE A 166 10.92 21.95 0.52
N MET A 167 9.86 21.15 0.48
CA MET A 167 8.49 21.67 0.34
C MET A 167 8.08 22.54 1.52
N ASP A 168 8.44 22.14 2.75
CA ASP A 168 8.14 22.89 3.97
C ASP A 168 8.89 24.24 4.00
N ALA A 169 10.19 24.22 3.70
CA ALA A 169 11.03 25.41 3.68
C ALA A 169 10.61 26.42 2.59
N LEU A 170 10.19 25.93 1.42
CA LEU A 170 9.69 26.78 0.33
C LEU A 170 8.40 27.50 0.67
N SER A 171 7.56 26.95 1.54
CA SER A 171 6.35 27.62 2.00
C SER A 171 6.67 28.88 2.81
N SER A 172 7.84 28.93 3.40
CA SER A 172 8.33 30.06 4.21
C SER A 172 9.02 31.15 3.36
N GLY A 173 9.41 30.85 2.13
CA GLY A 173 10.10 31.75 1.19
C GLY A 173 11.52 32.13 1.58
N GLY A 174 12.40 32.39 0.61
CA GLY A 174 13.73 32.91 0.88
C GLY A 174 14.88 32.01 0.40
N GLU A 175 16.04 32.25 0.96
CA GLU A 175 17.25 31.47 0.75
C GLU A 175 17.23 30.23 1.65
N LEU A 176 17.42 29.05 1.06
CA LEU A 176 17.35 27.77 1.75
C LEU A 176 18.76 27.26 2.06
N GLU A 177 19.03 27.07 3.33
CA GLU A 177 20.28 26.44 3.77
C GLU A 177 20.23 24.93 3.64
N VAL A 178 21.17 24.35 2.87
CA VAL A 178 21.22 22.91 2.61
C VAL A 178 22.59 22.37 3.02
N GLY A 179 22.60 21.55 4.05
CA GLY A 179 23.79 20.80 4.44
C GLY A 179 24.05 19.65 3.47
N VAL A 180 25.24 19.58 2.93
CA VAL A 180 25.69 18.53 2.03
C VAL A 180 26.95 17.87 2.52
N LYS A 181 27.11 16.59 2.21
CA LYS A 181 28.34 15.83 2.38
C LYS A 181 28.89 15.47 1.02
N ASP A 182 30.11 15.96 0.71
CA ASP A 182 30.77 15.72 -0.58
C ASP A 182 31.28 14.27 -0.70
N LEU A 183 31.83 13.95 -1.88
CA LEU A 183 32.41 12.62 -2.14
C LEU A 183 33.64 12.31 -1.27
N LEU A 184 34.28 13.32 -0.67
CA LEU A 184 35.42 13.19 0.23
C LEU A 184 34.97 13.10 1.70
N GLY A 185 33.66 13.17 1.96
CA GLY A 185 33.11 13.09 3.30
C GLY A 185 33.09 14.40 4.07
N ARG A 186 33.43 15.55 3.46
CA ARG A 186 33.39 16.88 4.09
C ARG A 186 31.97 17.40 4.12
N GLU A 187 31.55 17.97 5.23
CA GLU A 187 30.23 18.59 5.38
C GLU A 187 30.34 20.09 5.12
N GLU A 188 29.50 20.60 4.24
CA GLU A 188 29.46 22.00 3.84
C GLU A 188 27.97 22.43 3.74
N ASN A 189 27.72 23.71 4.08
CA ASN A 189 26.40 24.30 3.86
C ASN A 189 26.40 25.05 2.53
N ARG A 190 25.35 24.82 1.75
CA ARG A 190 25.11 25.52 0.48
C ARG A 190 23.78 26.25 0.55
N TYR A 191 23.71 27.39 -0.10
CA TYR A 191 22.55 28.26 -0.05
C TYR A 191 21.85 28.24 -1.41
N LEU A 192 20.62 27.69 -1.42
CA LEU A 192 19.80 27.56 -2.59
C LEU A 192 18.76 28.68 -2.63
N THR A 193 18.88 29.59 -3.58
CA THR A 193 17.88 30.62 -3.79
C THR A 193 16.87 30.13 -4.83
N LEU A 194 15.60 30.04 -4.46
CA LEU A 194 14.53 29.72 -5.37
C LEU A 194 13.66 30.96 -5.60
N PRO A 195 13.23 31.24 -6.84
CA PRO A 195 12.37 32.38 -7.15
C PRO A 195 11.07 32.26 -6.32
N ALA A 196 10.81 33.31 -5.53
CA ALA A 196 9.59 33.39 -4.74
C ALA A 196 8.35 33.50 -5.63
N GLY A 197 7.30 32.74 -5.33
CA GLY A 197 5.97 32.95 -5.91
C GLY A 197 5.59 32.13 -7.15
N GLU A 198 6.41 31.22 -7.62
CA GLU A 198 5.96 30.25 -8.63
C GLU A 198 5.15 29.12 -7.98
N ILE A 199 3.83 29.27 -7.99
CA ILE A 199 2.92 28.13 -7.80
C ILE A 199 3.17 27.20 -8.98
N LEU A 200 3.79 26.04 -8.70
CA LEU A 200 4.05 25.05 -9.76
C LEU A 200 2.72 24.51 -10.29
N PRO A 201 2.54 24.49 -11.62
CA PRO A 201 1.44 23.75 -12.22
C PRO A 201 1.55 22.28 -11.82
N ASP A 202 0.41 21.64 -11.56
CA ASP A 202 0.25 20.28 -11.11
C ASP A 202 1.39 19.29 -11.44
N GLY A 203 2.05 18.79 -10.41
CA GLY A 203 2.90 17.61 -10.48
C GLY A 203 4.37 17.79 -10.84
N GLN A 204 4.88 19.01 -11.06
CA GLN A 204 6.31 19.21 -11.26
C GLN A 204 7.10 19.12 -9.95
N ASP A 205 8.15 18.30 -9.96
CA ASP A 205 9.05 18.14 -8.81
C ASP A 205 9.89 19.41 -8.62
N LEU A 206 9.65 20.13 -7.51
CA LEU A 206 10.38 21.35 -7.13
C LEU A 206 11.89 21.15 -7.11
N MET A 207 12.33 20.00 -6.64
CA MET A 207 13.74 19.66 -6.59
C MET A 207 14.32 19.50 -7.99
N ALA A 208 13.59 18.87 -8.92
CA ALA A 208 14.00 18.74 -10.30
C ALA A 208 14.12 20.11 -10.98
N LYS A 209 13.20 21.05 -10.70
CA LYS A 209 13.26 22.43 -11.21
C LYS A 209 14.45 23.21 -10.65
N ALA A 210 14.80 22.98 -9.39
CA ALA A 210 16.00 23.53 -8.78
C ALA A 210 17.29 22.92 -9.36
N GLY A 211 17.22 21.84 -10.12
CA GLY A 211 18.35 21.08 -10.63
C GLY A 211 18.84 19.97 -9.70
N LEU A 212 18.06 19.66 -8.67
CA LEU A 212 18.35 18.58 -7.72
C LEU A 212 17.59 17.33 -8.16
N MET A 213 18.28 16.37 -8.73
CA MET A 213 17.73 15.09 -9.14
C MET A 213 18.35 13.95 -8.34
N LEU A 214 17.53 12.93 -8.03
CA LEU A 214 18.02 11.73 -7.37
C LEU A 214 19.03 11.01 -8.29
N ARG A 215 20.14 10.58 -7.71
CA ARG A 215 21.08 9.72 -8.43
C ARG A 215 20.40 8.39 -8.75
N PRO A 216 20.35 7.98 -10.03
CA PRO A 216 19.78 6.68 -10.39
C PRO A 216 20.54 5.56 -9.70
N ALA A 217 19.82 4.57 -9.15
CA ALA A 217 20.43 3.36 -8.63
C ALA A 217 21.31 2.73 -9.72
N ARG A 218 22.54 2.37 -9.40
CA ARG A 218 23.36 1.57 -10.32
C ARG A 218 22.67 0.23 -10.49
N SER A 219 22.24 -0.06 -11.72
CA SER A 219 21.77 -1.37 -12.17
C SER A 219 22.89 -2.40 -12.09
#